data_278ffbf8e9f64bffe8f9dd94f2fc7b50
#
_entry.id   278ffbf8e9f64bffe8f9dd94f2fc7b50
#
_cell.length_a   1.000
_cell.length_b   1.000
_cell.length_c   1.000
_cell.angle_alpha   90.00
_cell.angle_beta   90.00
_cell.angle_gamma   90.00
#
_symmetry.space_group_name_H-M   'P 1'
#
loop_
_entity.id
_entity.type
_entity.pdbx_description
1 polymer ?
#
loop_
_entity_poly.entity_id
_entity_poly.type
_entity_poly.pdbx_seq_one_letter_code
_entity_poly.pdbx_strand_id
1 'polypeptide(L)'
;MNSKIRKILAGLFFVGITLLFLDFTGSIHAWLGWMASFQFLPAVLALNFGVVLLLVSLTLFMGRIYCSVICPLGVLQDIFGWFGKKAKKNRYTYSKPMNMLRYVMLGLLVVALVAGFTSLAALIAPYSAFGRIASNLLAPVYLWGNNLLAAWAESVDSYAFYSVDVWMKGGITLVVAIVTVVLLFVLAFKNGRTYCNTVCPVGTVLGFLSRYSHLKPVIEIGRAHV
;
A
#
# COMPACT_ATOMS: atom_id res chain seq x y z
N MET A 1 11.79 -17.67 -1.54
CA MET A 1 12.41 -16.32 -1.73
C MET A 1 13.11 -15.90 -0.45
N ASN A 2 14.37 -15.52 -0.54
CA ASN A 2 15.18 -15.16 0.63
C ASN A 2 14.57 -13.92 1.33
N SER A 3 14.49 -13.94 2.67
CA SER A 3 13.86 -12.85 3.46
C SER A 3 14.50 -11.47 3.18
N LYS A 4 15.79 -11.42 2.91
CA LYS A 4 16.53 -10.19 2.58
C LYS A 4 16.09 -9.63 1.22
N ILE A 5 16.00 -10.48 0.19
CA ILE A 5 15.59 -10.09 -1.18
C ILE A 5 14.16 -9.53 -1.16
N ARG A 6 13.25 -10.18 -0.44
CA ARG A 6 11.86 -9.69 -0.28
C ARG A 6 11.81 -8.28 0.30
N LYS A 7 12.60 -8.00 1.34
CA LYS A 7 12.62 -6.68 1.99
C LYS A 7 13.18 -5.60 1.08
N ILE A 8 14.23 -5.92 0.31
CA ILE A 8 14.84 -4.99 -0.64
C ILE A 8 13.84 -4.65 -1.76
N LEU A 9 13.22 -5.66 -2.37
CA LEU A 9 12.21 -5.45 -3.41
C LEU A 9 11.00 -4.67 -2.88
N ALA A 10 10.50 -5.01 -1.69
CA ALA A 10 9.40 -4.28 -1.07
C ALA A 10 9.74 -2.81 -0.81
N GLY A 11 10.96 -2.54 -0.34
CA GLY A 11 11.46 -1.17 -0.15
C GLY A 11 11.56 -0.41 -1.48
N LEU A 12 12.07 -1.04 -2.52
CA LEU A 12 12.20 -0.43 -3.84
C LEU A 12 10.83 -0.06 -4.43
N PHE A 13 9.86 -0.98 -4.40
CA PHE A 13 8.49 -0.70 -4.84
C PHE A 13 7.82 0.38 -4.00
N PHE A 14 7.98 0.33 -2.69
CA PHE A 14 7.40 1.31 -1.76
C PHE A 14 7.94 2.71 -2.02
N VAL A 15 9.26 2.86 -2.12
CA VAL A 15 9.90 4.16 -2.41
C VAL A 15 9.53 4.64 -3.81
N GLY A 16 9.58 3.79 -4.83
CA GLY A 16 9.22 4.14 -6.20
C GLY A 16 7.78 4.66 -6.32
N ILE A 17 6.82 3.96 -5.71
CA ILE A 17 5.42 4.39 -5.71
C ILE A 17 5.23 5.66 -4.87
N THR A 18 5.92 5.81 -3.75
CA THR A 18 5.86 7.04 -2.95
C THR A 18 6.37 8.23 -3.76
N LEU A 19 7.50 8.08 -4.45
CA LEU A 19 8.04 9.13 -5.32
C LEU A 19 7.08 9.50 -6.46
N LEU A 20 6.36 8.52 -7.03
CA LEU A 20 5.32 8.80 -8.03
C LEU A 20 4.20 9.69 -7.49
N PHE A 21 3.81 9.53 -6.23
CA PHE A 21 2.78 10.38 -5.62
C PHE A 21 3.33 11.75 -5.15
N LEU A 22 4.63 11.87 -4.95
CA LEU A 22 5.30 13.10 -4.56
C LEU A 22 5.80 13.92 -5.77
N ASP A 23 5.77 13.32 -6.97
CA ASP A 23 6.24 13.97 -8.19
C ASP A 23 5.34 15.14 -8.58
N PHE A 24 5.85 16.36 -8.41
CA PHE A 24 5.20 17.59 -8.85
C PHE A 24 5.70 18.07 -10.20
N THR A 25 6.81 17.53 -10.69
CA THR A 25 7.43 17.92 -11.97
C THR A 25 6.97 17.04 -13.15
N GLY A 26 6.40 15.86 -12.86
CA GLY A 26 6.03 14.87 -13.89
C GLY A 26 7.21 14.07 -14.45
N SER A 27 8.44 14.42 -14.09
CA SER A 27 9.64 13.76 -14.61
C SER A 27 9.80 12.32 -14.09
N ILE A 28 9.50 12.08 -12.82
CA ILE A 28 9.55 10.75 -12.21
C ILE A 28 8.45 9.86 -12.80
N HIS A 29 7.29 10.44 -13.10
CA HIS A 29 6.16 9.71 -13.71
C HIS A 29 6.53 9.12 -15.08
N ALA A 30 7.32 9.82 -15.88
CA ALA A 30 7.79 9.32 -17.18
C ALA A 30 8.67 8.06 -17.03
N TRP A 31 9.45 7.96 -15.96
CA TRP A 31 10.38 6.83 -15.74
C TRP A 31 9.76 5.69 -14.91
N LEU A 32 9.01 6.00 -13.87
CA LEU A 32 8.48 5.03 -12.93
C LEU A 32 6.97 4.79 -13.06
N GLY A 33 6.28 5.46 -13.99
CA GLY A 33 4.82 5.33 -14.18
C GLY A 33 4.34 3.90 -14.43
N TRP A 34 5.21 3.04 -15.02
CA TRP A 34 4.94 1.62 -15.18
C TRP A 34 4.67 0.90 -13.85
N MET A 35 5.25 1.35 -12.72
CA MET A 35 5.02 0.75 -11.40
C MET A 35 3.58 0.93 -10.93
N ALA A 36 2.91 2.01 -11.32
CA ALA A 36 1.48 2.22 -11.06
C ALA A 36 0.61 1.22 -11.83
N SER A 37 0.99 0.90 -13.08
CA SER A 37 0.28 -0.06 -13.92
C SER A 37 0.34 -1.50 -13.38
N PHE A 38 1.35 -1.84 -12.58
CA PHE A 38 1.46 -3.14 -11.89
C PHE A 38 0.59 -3.25 -10.64
N GLN A 39 -0.18 -2.21 -10.29
CA GLN A 39 -1.14 -2.31 -9.20
C GLN A 39 -2.40 -3.07 -9.65
N PHE A 40 -2.85 -4.04 -8.82
CA PHE A 40 -3.90 -4.99 -9.19
C PHE A 40 -5.20 -4.29 -9.63
N LEU A 41 -5.72 -3.35 -8.84
CA LEU A 41 -6.98 -2.69 -9.16
C LEU A 41 -6.86 -1.72 -10.36
N PRO A 42 -5.84 -0.85 -10.47
CA PRO A 42 -5.61 -0.07 -11.68
C PRO A 42 -5.45 -0.94 -12.94
N ALA A 43 -4.75 -2.08 -12.86
CA ALA A 43 -4.60 -3.00 -13.99
C ALA A 43 -5.93 -3.61 -14.42
N VAL A 44 -6.79 -3.98 -13.47
CA VAL A 44 -8.15 -4.50 -13.76
C VAL A 44 -9.02 -3.42 -14.41
N LEU A 45 -9.00 -2.19 -13.87
CA LEU A 45 -9.79 -1.07 -14.39
C LEU A 45 -9.31 -0.61 -15.78
N ALA A 46 -8.01 -0.68 -16.04
CA ALA A 46 -7.42 -0.37 -17.35
C ALA A 46 -7.58 -1.52 -18.35
N LEU A 47 -8.26 -2.63 -17.98
CA LEU A 47 -8.41 -3.84 -18.80
C LEU A 47 -7.07 -4.38 -19.31
N ASN A 48 -6.01 -4.21 -18.53
CA ASN A 48 -4.67 -4.70 -18.88
C ASN A 48 -4.55 -6.19 -18.52
N PHE A 49 -5.09 -7.05 -19.41
CA PHE A 49 -5.13 -8.50 -19.21
C PHE A 49 -3.73 -9.10 -18.98
N GLY A 50 -2.70 -8.57 -19.63
CA GLY A 50 -1.32 -9.07 -19.46
C GLY A 50 -0.82 -8.92 -18.02
N VAL A 51 -0.99 -7.74 -17.43
CA VAL A 51 -0.59 -7.49 -16.04
C VAL A 51 -1.45 -8.27 -15.06
N VAL A 52 -2.77 -8.34 -15.29
CA VAL A 52 -3.68 -9.12 -14.42
C VAL A 52 -3.29 -10.59 -14.47
N LEU A 53 -3.07 -11.17 -15.65
CA LEU A 53 -2.64 -12.56 -15.81
C LEU A 53 -1.30 -12.82 -15.11
N LEU A 54 -0.34 -11.92 -15.26
CA LEU A 54 0.97 -12.01 -14.61
C LEU A 54 0.83 -11.98 -13.08
N LEU A 55 0.00 -11.09 -12.51
CA LEU A 55 -0.22 -11.01 -11.08
C LEU A 55 -0.95 -12.24 -10.52
N VAL A 56 -1.92 -12.76 -11.27
CA VAL A 56 -2.63 -14.01 -10.93
C VAL A 56 -1.67 -15.19 -10.96
N SER A 57 -0.87 -15.32 -12.03
CA SER A 57 0.14 -16.38 -12.15
C SER A 57 1.17 -16.30 -11.01
N LEU A 58 1.67 -15.10 -10.72
CA LEU A 58 2.60 -14.88 -9.60
C LEU A 58 1.98 -15.31 -8.27
N THR A 59 0.68 -15.04 -8.07
CA THR A 59 -0.05 -15.43 -6.86
C THR A 59 -0.24 -16.94 -6.78
N LEU A 60 -0.50 -17.61 -7.89
CA LEU A 60 -0.64 -19.07 -7.96
C LEU A 60 0.68 -19.79 -7.71
N PHE A 61 1.81 -19.24 -8.19
CA PHE A 61 3.12 -19.84 -7.96
C PHE A 61 3.65 -19.57 -6.56
N MET A 62 3.62 -18.33 -6.09
CA MET A 62 4.34 -17.89 -4.90
C MET A 62 3.43 -17.40 -3.76
N GLY A 63 2.11 -17.53 -3.90
CA GLY A 63 1.15 -17.08 -2.91
C GLY A 63 1.01 -15.55 -2.84
N ARG A 64 0.79 -15.00 -1.65
CA ARG A 64 0.48 -13.56 -1.45
C ARG A 64 1.68 -12.62 -1.55
N ILE A 65 2.56 -12.82 -2.53
CA ILE A 65 3.75 -11.95 -2.73
C ILE A 65 3.33 -10.53 -3.11
N TYR A 66 2.30 -10.36 -3.92
CA TYR A 66 1.79 -9.05 -4.29
C TYR A 66 1.58 -8.14 -3.06
N CYS A 67 0.87 -8.62 -2.03
CA CYS A 67 0.60 -7.83 -0.82
C CYS A 67 1.85 -7.55 0.02
N SER A 68 2.94 -8.29 -0.19
CA SER A 68 4.16 -8.15 0.62
C SER A 68 5.30 -7.42 -0.07
N VAL A 69 5.21 -7.20 -1.37
CA VAL A 69 6.29 -6.60 -2.18
C VAL A 69 5.76 -5.46 -3.05
N ILE A 70 4.67 -5.68 -3.79
CA ILE A 70 4.19 -4.73 -4.80
C ILE A 70 3.22 -3.71 -4.20
N CYS A 71 2.34 -4.13 -3.29
CA CYS A 71 1.34 -3.24 -2.71
C CYS A 71 1.94 -2.30 -1.66
N PRO A 72 1.97 -0.97 -1.88
CA PRO A 72 2.59 -0.03 -0.95
C PRO A 72 1.86 0.01 0.40
N LEU A 73 0.53 -0.17 0.42
CA LEU A 73 -0.23 -0.22 1.66
C LEU A 73 0.13 -1.46 2.50
N GLY A 74 0.43 -2.59 1.84
CA GLY A 74 0.89 -3.80 2.52
C GLY A 74 2.27 -3.62 3.15
N VAL A 75 3.18 -2.95 2.44
CA VAL A 75 4.52 -2.62 2.97
C VAL A 75 4.43 -1.64 4.13
N LEU A 76 3.55 -0.63 4.04
CA LEU A 76 3.30 0.31 5.15
C LEU A 76 2.80 -0.41 6.42
N GLN A 77 1.92 -1.42 6.27
CA GLN A 77 1.51 -2.25 7.40
C GLN A 77 2.66 -3.07 7.99
N ASP A 78 3.58 -3.56 7.16
CA ASP A 78 4.76 -4.27 7.66
C ASP A 78 5.65 -3.35 8.49
N ILE A 79 5.79 -2.07 8.09
CA ILE A 79 6.54 -1.06 8.84
C ILE A 79 5.86 -0.82 10.19
N PHE A 80 4.55 -0.57 10.21
CA PHE A 80 3.80 -0.38 11.46
C PHE A 80 3.81 -1.63 12.35
N GLY A 81 3.70 -2.81 11.74
CA GLY A 81 3.79 -4.08 12.43
C GLY A 81 5.17 -4.33 13.05
N TRP A 82 6.25 -3.87 12.39
CA TRP A 82 7.59 -3.95 12.95
C TRP A 82 7.72 -3.12 14.24
N PHE A 83 7.16 -1.89 14.26
CA PHE A 83 7.10 -1.09 15.48
C PHE A 83 6.29 -1.78 16.58
N GLY A 84 5.11 -2.33 16.24
CA GLY A 84 4.27 -3.06 17.18
C GLY A 84 4.96 -4.31 17.77
N LYS A 85 5.68 -5.03 16.91
CA LYS A 85 6.46 -6.21 17.31
C LYS A 85 7.57 -5.84 18.29
N LYS A 86 8.28 -4.75 18.04
CA LYS A 86 9.35 -4.26 18.92
C LYS A 86 8.80 -3.80 20.27
N ALA A 87 7.68 -3.07 20.29
CA ALA A 87 7.04 -2.58 21.51
C ALA A 87 6.46 -3.70 22.38
N LYS A 88 5.90 -4.76 21.77
CA LYS A 88 5.28 -5.90 22.47
C LYS A 88 6.21 -7.09 22.67
N LYS A 89 7.51 -6.93 22.63
CA LYS A 89 8.51 -8.02 22.79
C LYS A 89 8.18 -9.27 21.95
N ASN A 90 7.85 -9.06 20.67
CA ASN A 90 7.54 -10.11 19.68
C ASN A 90 6.27 -10.94 19.94
N ARG A 91 5.35 -10.53 20.78
CA ARG A 91 4.11 -11.26 21.05
C ARG A 91 2.96 -10.70 20.21
N TYR A 92 2.60 -11.36 19.12
CA TYR A 92 1.35 -11.12 18.43
C TYR A 92 0.28 -12.10 18.91
N THR A 93 -0.91 -11.58 19.16
CA THR A 93 -2.07 -12.41 19.48
C THR A 93 -2.73 -12.86 18.16
N TYR A 94 -3.02 -14.16 18.03
CA TYR A 94 -3.78 -14.65 16.89
C TYR A 94 -5.19 -14.07 16.93
N SER A 95 -5.59 -13.40 15.84
CA SER A 95 -6.98 -12.98 15.66
C SER A 95 -7.64 -13.82 14.56
N LYS A 96 -8.83 -14.34 14.85
CA LYS A 96 -9.61 -15.07 13.85
C LYS A 96 -9.94 -14.12 12.68
N PRO A 97 -9.84 -14.57 11.42
CA PRO A 97 -10.24 -13.78 10.28
C PRO A 97 -11.74 -13.51 10.33
N MET A 98 -12.16 -12.24 10.25
CA MET A 98 -13.57 -11.87 10.16
C MET A 98 -14.06 -12.08 8.72
N ASN A 99 -14.45 -13.31 8.41
CA ASN A 99 -14.85 -13.70 7.05
C ASN A 99 -16.04 -12.89 6.54
N MET A 100 -17.00 -12.57 7.39
CA MET A 100 -18.18 -11.79 7.01
C MET A 100 -17.76 -10.37 6.51
N LEU A 101 -16.97 -9.66 7.27
CA LEU A 101 -16.47 -8.33 6.89
C LEU A 101 -15.69 -8.37 5.57
N ARG A 102 -14.88 -9.40 5.38
CA ARG A 102 -14.08 -9.63 4.20
C ARG A 102 -14.92 -9.77 2.92
N TYR A 103 -16.00 -10.55 2.97
CA TYR A 103 -16.89 -10.73 1.81
C TYR A 103 -17.82 -9.53 1.59
N VAL A 104 -18.23 -8.86 2.65
CA VAL A 104 -19.01 -7.62 2.56
C VAL A 104 -18.18 -6.53 1.86
N MET A 105 -16.92 -6.34 2.24
CA MET A 105 -16.04 -5.34 1.59
C MET A 105 -15.75 -5.67 0.13
N LEU A 106 -15.60 -6.96 -0.21
CA LEU A 106 -15.46 -7.39 -1.59
C LEU A 106 -16.74 -7.13 -2.39
N GLY A 107 -17.91 -7.51 -1.84
CA GLY A 107 -19.20 -7.26 -2.46
C GLY A 107 -19.47 -5.78 -2.68
N LEU A 108 -19.16 -4.94 -1.69
CA LEU A 108 -19.28 -3.49 -1.79
C LEU A 108 -18.41 -2.93 -2.92
N LEU A 109 -17.16 -3.41 -3.07
CA LEU A 109 -16.31 -2.99 -4.19
C LEU A 109 -16.90 -3.42 -5.53
N VAL A 110 -17.38 -4.65 -5.68
CA VAL A 110 -17.96 -5.15 -6.93
C VAL A 110 -19.22 -4.34 -7.28
N VAL A 111 -20.10 -4.12 -6.32
CA VAL A 111 -21.32 -3.29 -6.53
C VAL A 111 -20.94 -1.87 -6.91
N ALA A 112 -19.95 -1.26 -6.25
CA ALA A 112 -19.49 0.10 -6.57
C ALA A 112 -18.94 0.20 -8.01
N LEU A 113 -18.20 -0.83 -8.46
CA LEU A 113 -17.64 -0.89 -9.81
C LEU A 113 -18.76 -1.07 -10.87
N VAL A 114 -19.71 -1.98 -10.63
CA VAL A 114 -20.81 -2.24 -11.54
C VAL A 114 -21.77 -1.03 -11.63
N ALA A 115 -22.03 -0.37 -10.50
CA ALA A 115 -22.86 0.82 -10.44
C ALA A 115 -22.14 2.10 -10.94
N GLY A 116 -20.85 2.03 -11.28
CA GLY A 116 -20.06 3.17 -11.75
C GLY A 116 -19.64 4.16 -10.67
N PHE A 117 -19.80 3.84 -9.38
CA PHE A 117 -19.37 4.68 -8.27
C PHE A 117 -17.86 4.62 -8.06
N THR A 118 -17.08 5.25 -8.93
CA THR A 118 -15.60 5.26 -8.91
C THR A 118 -15.03 5.83 -7.62
N SER A 119 -15.70 6.85 -7.03
CA SER A 119 -15.29 7.46 -5.76
C SER A 119 -15.31 6.45 -4.60
N LEU A 120 -16.37 5.63 -4.51
CA LEU A 120 -16.49 4.60 -3.48
C LEU A 120 -15.47 3.47 -3.69
N ALA A 121 -15.28 3.05 -4.94
CA ALA A 121 -14.27 2.08 -5.30
C ALA A 121 -12.85 2.58 -4.94
N ALA A 122 -12.55 3.86 -5.25
CA ALA A 122 -11.29 4.50 -4.88
C ALA A 122 -11.11 4.64 -3.36
N LEU A 123 -12.19 4.80 -2.60
CA LEU A 123 -12.10 4.86 -1.14
C LEU A 123 -11.62 3.53 -0.55
N ILE A 124 -12.10 2.42 -1.09
CA ILE A 124 -11.83 1.06 -0.59
C ILE A 124 -10.53 0.50 -1.17
N ALA A 125 -10.11 0.96 -2.34
CA ALA A 125 -8.93 0.49 -3.05
C ALA A 125 -7.64 0.75 -2.26
N PRO A 126 -6.79 -0.26 -2.05
CA PRO A 126 -5.57 -0.11 -1.24
C PRO A 126 -4.55 0.85 -1.88
N TYR A 127 -4.45 0.87 -3.21
CA TYR A 127 -3.57 1.79 -3.93
C TYR A 127 -4.02 3.25 -3.79
N SER A 128 -5.32 3.51 -3.97
CA SER A 128 -5.89 4.86 -3.78
C SER A 128 -5.83 5.32 -2.33
N ALA A 129 -6.01 4.39 -1.36
CA ALA A 129 -5.84 4.69 0.06
C ALA A 129 -4.41 5.14 0.36
N PHE A 130 -3.40 4.44 -0.18
CA PHE A 130 -2.01 4.85 -0.07
C PHE A 130 -1.75 6.18 -0.77
N GLY A 131 -2.30 6.39 -1.97
CA GLY A 131 -2.18 7.66 -2.70
C GLY A 131 -2.72 8.86 -1.92
N ARG A 132 -3.88 8.71 -1.24
CA ARG A 132 -4.41 9.75 -0.35
C ARG A 132 -3.47 10.03 0.82
N ILE A 133 -2.88 9.00 1.42
CA ILE A 133 -1.89 9.16 2.50
C ILE A 133 -0.68 9.92 1.97
N ALA A 134 -0.11 9.48 0.86
CA ALA A 134 1.08 10.10 0.27
C ALA A 134 0.83 11.56 -0.13
N SER A 135 -0.28 11.83 -0.84
CA SER A 135 -0.56 13.17 -1.35
C SER A 135 -1.05 14.17 -0.30
N ASN A 136 -1.67 13.73 0.80
CA ASN A 136 -2.17 14.65 1.84
C ASN A 136 -1.25 14.76 3.06
N LEU A 137 -0.42 13.75 3.35
CA LEU A 137 0.48 13.77 4.50
C LEU A 137 1.95 13.92 4.11
N LEU A 138 2.41 13.17 3.09
CA LEU A 138 3.83 13.19 2.70
C LEU A 138 4.15 14.34 1.74
N ALA A 139 3.26 14.63 0.77
CA ALA A 139 3.50 15.67 -0.22
C ALA A 139 3.66 17.07 0.40
N PRO A 140 2.81 17.53 1.33
CA PRO A 140 3.02 18.84 1.97
C PRO A 140 4.35 18.92 2.72
N VAL A 141 4.75 17.86 3.41
CA VAL A 141 6.03 17.80 4.14
C VAL A 141 7.21 17.86 3.15
N TYR A 142 7.11 17.12 2.04
CA TYR A 142 8.12 17.12 0.98
C TYR A 142 8.25 18.50 0.32
N LEU A 143 7.12 19.13 -0.05
CA LEU A 143 7.10 20.47 -0.65
C LEU A 143 7.62 21.53 0.30
N TRP A 144 7.28 21.45 1.58
CA TRP A 144 7.82 22.35 2.61
C TRP A 144 9.34 22.18 2.74
N GLY A 145 9.83 20.94 2.74
CA GLY A 145 11.27 20.64 2.72
C GLY A 145 11.96 21.19 1.48
N ASN A 146 11.34 21.06 0.30
CA ASN A 146 11.84 21.64 -0.94
C ASN A 146 11.93 23.18 -0.87
N ASN A 147 10.90 23.84 -0.33
CA ASN A 147 10.88 25.30 -0.19
C ASN A 147 11.95 25.79 0.81
N LEU A 148 12.22 25.00 1.86
CA LEU A 148 13.31 25.30 2.78
C LEU A 148 14.69 25.20 2.09
N LEU A 149 14.88 24.18 1.25
CA LEU A 149 16.08 24.02 0.43
C LEU A 149 16.19 25.12 -0.62
N ALA A 150 15.08 25.54 -1.24
CA ALA A 150 15.06 26.63 -2.20
C ALA A 150 15.48 27.96 -1.54
N ALA A 151 14.94 28.27 -0.36
CA ALA A 151 15.31 29.47 0.40
C ALA A 151 16.81 29.47 0.80
N TRP A 152 17.33 28.29 1.17
CA TRP A 152 18.75 28.15 1.47
C TRP A 152 19.63 28.28 0.22
N ALA A 153 19.23 27.67 -0.91
CA ALA A 153 19.94 27.77 -2.18
C ALA A 153 19.98 29.21 -2.71
N GLU A 154 18.88 29.97 -2.55
CA GLU A 154 18.80 31.39 -2.90
C GLU A 154 19.77 32.23 -2.07
N SER A 155 19.97 31.87 -0.79
CA SER A 155 20.98 32.58 0.07
C SER A 155 22.43 32.36 -0.36
N VAL A 156 22.69 31.37 -1.23
CA VAL A 156 24.02 31.02 -1.78
C VAL A 156 24.08 31.33 -3.30
N ASP A 157 23.18 32.19 -3.81
CA ASP A 157 23.05 32.56 -5.23
C ASP A 157 22.91 31.36 -6.19
N SER A 158 22.34 30.25 -5.72
CA SER A 158 22.10 29.05 -6.51
C SER A 158 20.62 28.89 -6.80
N TYR A 159 20.24 28.88 -8.08
CA TYR A 159 18.86 28.69 -8.55
C TYR A 159 18.54 27.23 -8.92
N ALA A 160 19.22 26.26 -8.28
CA ALA A 160 19.00 24.83 -8.54
C ALA A 160 17.66 24.31 -8.01
N PHE A 161 17.07 24.98 -7.02
CA PHE A 161 15.77 24.69 -6.45
C PHE A 161 14.86 25.91 -6.58
N TYR A 162 13.59 25.68 -6.92
CA TYR A 162 12.58 26.74 -6.96
C TYR A 162 11.48 26.50 -5.93
N SER A 163 10.93 27.58 -5.41
CA SER A 163 9.82 27.51 -4.46
C SER A 163 8.54 27.06 -5.17
N VAL A 164 7.80 26.15 -4.55
CA VAL A 164 6.53 25.62 -5.04
C VAL A 164 5.46 25.89 -4.01
N ASP A 165 4.28 26.33 -4.47
CA ASP A 165 3.14 26.53 -3.56
C ASP A 165 2.71 25.21 -2.93
N VAL A 166 2.65 25.19 -1.59
CA VAL A 166 2.21 24.04 -0.83
C VAL A 166 0.69 23.99 -0.86
N TRP A 167 0.14 23.25 -1.82
CA TRP A 167 -1.32 23.10 -1.99
C TRP A 167 -1.85 21.90 -1.21
N MET A 168 -2.79 22.16 -0.31
CA MET A 168 -3.54 21.10 0.38
C MET A 168 -4.78 20.72 -0.43
N LYS A 169 -4.89 19.46 -0.85
CA LYS A 169 -5.95 18.95 -1.76
C LYS A 169 -7.39 18.99 -1.21
N GLY A 170 -7.61 19.52 -0.01
CA GLY A 170 -8.92 19.67 0.61
C GLY A 170 -9.00 19.03 2.00
N GLY A 171 -9.75 19.68 2.90
CA GLY A 171 -9.85 19.25 4.30
C GLY A 171 -10.47 17.85 4.46
N ILE A 172 -11.48 17.50 3.66
CA ILE A 172 -12.15 16.20 3.72
C ILE A 172 -11.18 15.07 3.37
N THR A 173 -10.39 15.22 2.30
CA THR A 173 -9.41 14.21 1.89
C THR A 173 -8.29 14.03 2.90
N LEU A 174 -7.88 15.12 3.57
CA LEU A 174 -6.93 15.09 4.67
C LEU A 174 -7.47 14.30 5.86
N VAL A 175 -8.72 14.59 6.29
CA VAL A 175 -9.35 13.85 7.38
C VAL A 175 -9.45 12.35 7.06
N VAL A 176 -9.89 12.00 5.85
CA VAL A 176 -9.96 10.61 5.42
C VAL A 176 -8.57 9.96 5.41
N ALA A 177 -7.52 10.66 4.97
CA ALA A 177 -6.15 10.16 4.99
C ALA A 177 -5.67 9.89 6.43
N ILE A 178 -5.89 10.84 7.36
CA ILE A 178 -5.53 10.69 8.77
C ILE A 178 -6.25 9.50 9.40
N VAL A 179 -7.58 9.40 9.22
CA VAL A 179 -8.39 8.29 9.74
C VAL A 179 -7.87 6.95 9.19
N THR A 180 -7.54 6.90 7.89
CA THR A 180 -6.99 5.69 7.27
C THR A 180 -5.65 5.29 7.87
N VAL A 181 -4.72 6.25 8.08
CA VAL A 181 -3.41 5.98 8.70
C VAL A 181 -3.57 5.51 10.14
N VAL A 182 -4.42 6.16 10.93
CA VAL A 182 -4.67 5.78 12.33
C VAL A 182 -5.24 4.37 12.40
N LEU A 183 -6.22 4.05 11.55
CA LEU A 183 -6.83 2.73 11.47
C LEU A 183 -5.79 1.67 11.09
N LEU A 184 -4.98 1.92 10.06
CA LEU A 184 -3.90 1.04 9.63
C LEU A 184 -2.86 0.84 10.74
N PHE A 185 -2.47 1.93 11.41
CA PHE A 185 -1.51 1.89 12.50
C PHE A 185 -2.02 1.02 13.66
N VAL A 186 -3.26 1.27 14.14
CA VAL A 186 -3.86 0.51 15.25
C VAL A 186 -3.98 -0.97 14.91
N LEU A 187 -4.47 -1.31 13.72
CA LEU A 187 -4.63 -2.69 13.29
C LEU A 187 -3.28 -3.39 13.10
N ALA A 188 -2.31 -2.72 12.48
CA ALA A 188 -1.00 -3.29 12.23
C ALA A 188 -0.16 -3.41 13.51
N PHE A 189 -0.28 -2.45 14.42
CA PHE A 189 0.40 -2.45 15.72
C PHE A 189 -0.07 -3.59 16.62
N LYS A 190 -1.38 -3.88 16.59
CA LYS A 190 -1.97 -4.96 17.44
C LYS A 190 -1.68 -6.35 16.87
N ASN A 191 -1.96 -6.58 15.61
CA ASN A 191 -2.05 -7.92 15.01
C ASN A 191 -1.32 -8.06 13.65
N GLY A 192 -0.48 -7.11 13.25
CA GLY A 192 0.23 -7.12 11.97
C GLY A 192 -0.68 -6.85 10.76
N ARG A 193 -0.70 -7.71 9.75
CA ARG A 193 -1.42 -7.48 8.48
C ARG A 193 -2.94 -7.69 8.54
N THR A 194 -3.60 -7.27 9.61
CA THR A 194 -5.04 -7.48 9.79
C THR A 194 -5.86 -6.78 8.72
N TYR A 195 -5.52 -5.55 8.34
CA TYR A 195 -6.25 -4.82 7.31
C TYR A 195 -6.27 -5.56 5.96
N CYS A 196 -5.12 -6.07 5.50
CA CYS A 196 -5.04 -6.83 4.25
C CYS A 196 -5.83 -8.15 4.31
N ASN A 197 -6.02 -8.72 5.50
CA ASN A 197 -6.72 -9.98 5.67
C ASN A 197 -8.23 -9.82 5.89
N THR A 198 -8.70 -8.67 6.40
CA THR A 198 -10.10 -8.49 6.81
C THR A 198 -10.84 -7.44 6.01
N VAL A 199 -10.19 -6.33 5.65
CA VAL A 199 -10.83 -5.16 5.02
C VAL A 199 -10.51 -5.06 3.54
N CYS A 200 -9.28 -5.39 3.14
CA CYS A 200 -8.82 -5.18 1.76
C CYS A 200 -9.47 -6.16 0.77
N PRO A 201 -10.25 -5.68 -0.22
CA PRO A 201 -10.89 -6.55 -1.21
C PRO A 201 -9.87 -7.23 -2.14
N VAL A 202 -8.80 -6.54 -2.52
CA VAL A 202 -7.70 -7.12 -3.32
C VAL A 202 -7.03 -8.26 -2.54
N GLY A 203 -6.79 -8.05 -1.23
CA GLY A 203 -6.27 -9.10 -0.33
C GLY A 203 -7.21 -10.29 -0.21
N THR A 204 -8.52 -10.08 -0.39
CA THR A 204 -9.53 -11.15 -0.40
C THR A 204 -9.45 -11.99 -1.66
N VAL A 205 -9.44 -11.35 -2.84
CA VAL A 205 -9.33 -12.03 -4.14
C VAL A 205 -8.02 -12.83 -4.23
N LEU A 206 -6.90 -12.18 -3.97
CA LEU A 206 -5.60 -12.85 -4.00
C LEU A 206 -5.45 -13.91 -2.90
N GLY A 207 -6.12 -13.71 -1.78
CA GLY A 207 -6.20 -14.70 -0.70
C GLY A 207 -6.95 -15.96 -1.09
N PHE A 208 -8.00 -15.83 -1.89
CA PHE A 208 -8.72 -16.97 -2.45
C PHE A 208 -7.85 -17.74 -3.46
N LEU A 209 -7.22 -17.02 -4.39
CA LEU A 209 -6.30 -17.59 -5.36
C LEU A 209 -5.09 -18.29 -4.70
N SER A 210 -4.57 -17.72 -3.62
CA SER A 210 -3.41 -18.28 -2.92
C SER A 210 -3.69 -19.63 -2.23
N ARG A 211 -4.95 -20.03 -2.09
CA ARG A 211 -5.29 -21.39 -1.62
C ARG A 211 -4.83 -22.48 -2.58
N TYR A 212 -4.75 -22.13 -3.87
CA TYR A 212 -4.33 -23.03 -4.95
C TYR A 212 -2.85 -22.85 -5.31
N SER A 213 -2.07 -22.10 -4.53
CA SER A 213 -0.66 -21.84 -4.82
C SER A 213 0.19 -23.10 -4.66
N HIS A 214 1.17 -23.27 -5.57
CA HIS A 214 2.10 -24.40 -5.53
C HIS A 214 3.09 -24.30 -4.35
N LEU A 215 3.62 -23.11 -4.08
CA LEU A 215 4.54 -22.88 -2.97
C LEU A 215 3.75 -22.41 -1.73
N LYS A 216 3.22 -23.37 -0.96
CA LYS A 216 2.59 -23.08 0.33
C LYS A 216 3.68 -23.12 1.41
N PRO A 217 3.93 -22.04 2.15
CA PRO A 217 4.70 -22.15 3.39
C PRO A 217 3.83 -22.94 4.39
N VAL A 218 4.14 -24.21 4.56
CA VAL A 218 3.56 -25.03 5.64
C VAL A 218 4.28 -24.61 6.90
N ILE A 219 3.62 -23.85 7.74
CA ILE A 219 4.08 -23.63 9.10
C ILE A 219 3.60 -24.83 9.89
N GLU A 220 4.46 -25.83 10.04
CA GLU A 220 4.25 -26.81 11.09
C GLU A 220 4.26 -26.04 12.41
N ILE A 221 3.09 -25.94 13.04
CA ILE A 221 3.00 -25.53 14.44
C ILE A 221 3.52 -26.73 15.24
N GLY A 222 4.83 -26.95 15.11
CA GLY A 222 5.55 -27.94 15.87
C GLY A 222 5.62 -27.45 17.29
N ARG A 223 4.94 -28.17 18.18
CA ARG A 223 5.18 -28.35 19.62
C ARG A 223 5.82 -27.13 20.26
N ALA A 224 4.99 -26.22 20.77
CA ALA A 224 5.41 -25.37 21.85
C ALA A 224 6.01 -26.31 22.92
N HIS A 225 7.32 -26.25 23.11
CA HIS A 225 7.93 -26.84 24.26
C HIS A 225 7.31 -26.17 25.49
N VAL A 226 6.56 -26.94 26.23
CA VAL A 226 6.14 -26.66 27.59
C VAL A 226 7.40 -26.43 28.46
#